data_d586cc4aab1b7edf022dd03d772768a4
#
_entry.id   d586cc4aab1b7edf022dd03d772768a4
#
_cell.length_a   1.000
_cell.length_b   1.000
_cell.length_c   1.000
_cell.angle_alpha   90.00
_cell.angle_beta   90.00
_cell.angle_gamma   90.00
#
_symmetry.space_group_name_H-M   'P 1'
#
loop_
_entity.id
_entity.type
_entity.pdbx_description
1 polymer ?
#
loop_
_entity_poly.entity_id
_entity_poly.type
_entity_poly.pdbx_seq_one_letter_code
_entity_poly.pdbx_strand_id
1 'polypeptide(L)'
;MTFKVSGKTYNRYTNASGIAYVYLNLNAGKYAIKYNASGISGKNYYTVKNYYKITNYKWKSGANVLKNKRIKANVPKSALVRKIIKLAKSGTPVIKFKGGKGKVVFITAGCHGNEIPSQVAAMRLIKYLETHYIKGTVYVMPFMNPKGTAANVRDYKGVHLNKKANKKGTISYKTVKLIKKFKCDAYGDFHATRPGGKPGKDLVFGSYKPTKKSATIAKYIAKNAKVKYKIYKRAGVEYPGALEDEVNLKGIPAVTCEVISPHGKIKKGSVSKSLLMMKTLLKYNKIL
;
A
#
# COMPACT_ATOMS: atom_id res chain seq x y z
N MET A 1 -11.52 -34.47 -23.01
CA MET A 1 -11.58 -32.99 -22.97
C MET A 1 -10.21 -32.42 -22.71
N THR A 2 -9.81 -31.45 -23.48
CA THR A 2 -8.50 -30.78 -23.34
C THR A 2 -8.66 -29.36 -22.82
N PHE A 3 -7.88 -29.00 -21.80
CA PHE A 3 -7.81 -27.62 -21.28
C PHE A 3 -6.41 -27.05 -21.54
N LYS A 4 -6.33 -25.80 -22.01
CA LYS A 4 -5.05 -25.07 -22.17
C LYS A 4 -5.05 -23.80 -21.31
N VAL A 5 -4.06 -23.68 -20.40
CA VAL A 5 -3.91 -22.54 -19.48
C VAL A 5 -2.44 -22.20 -19.31
N SER A 6 -2.05 -20.94 -19.52
CA SER A 6 -0.65 -20.49 -19.36
C SER A 6 0.38 -21.36 -20.07
N GLY A 7 0.11 -21.75 -21.31
CA GLY A 7 1.00 -22.58 -22.11
C GLY A 7 0.98 -24.08 -21.77
N LYS A 8 0.32 -24.51 -20.71
CA LYS A 8 0.18 -25.90 -20.30
C LYS A 8 -1.09 -26.51 -20.84
N THR A 9 -1.04 -27.78 -21.25
CA THR A 9 -2.16 -28.58 -21.72
C THR A 9 -2.49 -29.67 -20.70
N TYR A 10 -3.78 -29.84 -20.43
CA TYR A 10 -4.30 -30.82 -19.49
C TYR A 10 -5.38 -31.64 -20.20
N ASN A 11 -5.15 -32.94 -20.38
CA ASN A 11 -6.14 -33.86 -20.90
C ASN A 11 -6.90 -34.49 -19.74
N ARG A 12 -8.23 -34.57 -19.84
CA ARG A 12 -9.12 -35.12 -18.81
C ARG A 12 -10.23 -35.90 -19.46
N TYR A 13 -10.62 -36.98 -18.83
CA TYR A 13 -11.82 -37.72 -19.17
C TYR A 13 -13.03 -37.09 -18.47
N THR A 14 -14.19 -37.20 -19.07
CA THR A 14 -15.45 -36.84 -18.44
C THR A 14 -15.85 -37.96 -17.49
N ASN A 15 -16.56 -37.62 -16.41
CA ASN A 15 -17.27 -38.59 -15.56
C ASN A 15 -18.56 -39.05 -16.25
N ALA A 16 -19.33 -39.92 -15.59
CA ALA A 16 -20.58 -40.45 -16.09
C ALA A 16 -21.65 -39.36 -16.42
N SER A 17 -21.54 -38.19 -15.82
CA SER A 17 -22.38 -37.00 -16.08
C SER A 17 -21.83 -36.11 -17.19
N GLY A 18 -20.81 -36.54 -17.94
CA GLY A 18 -20.22 -35.76 -19.03
C GLY A 18 -19.34 -34.58 -18.55
N ILE A 19 -18.95 -34.51 -17.26
CA ILE A 19 -18.21 -33.40 -16.67
C ILE A 19 -16.73 -33.77 -16.52
N ALA A 20 -15.84 -32.91 -17.02
CA ALA A 20 -14.39 -33.02 -16.79
C ALA A 20 -13.90 -31.91 -15.85
N TYR A 21 -12.99 -32.24 -14.93
CA TYR A 21 -12.41 -31.33 -13.98
C TYR A 21 -10.91 -31.11 -14.19
N VAL A 22 -10.47 -29.88 -14.07
CA VAL A 22 -9.03 -29.54 -13.98
C VAL A 22 -8.77 -28.69 -12.75
N TYR A 23 -7.88 -29.15 -11.86
CA TYR A 23 -7.43 -28.39 -10.71
C TYR A 23 -6.15 -27.63 -11.07
N LEU A 24 -6.17 -26.31 -10.86
CA LEU A 24 -5.09 -25.41 -11.26
C LEU A 24 -4.57 -24.65 -10.03
N ASN A 25 -3.27 -24.74 -9.81
CA ASN A 25 -2.58 -23.90 -8.82
C ASN A 25 -1.96 -22.69 -9.55
N LEU A 26 -2.70 -21.59 -9.59
CA LEU A 26 -2.33 -20.38 -10.32
C LEU A 26 -2.02 -19.22 -9.36
N ASN A 27 -1.00 -18.45 -9.71
CA ASN A 27 -0.72 -17.17 -9.04
C ASN A 27 -1.85 -16.16 -9.31
N ALA A 28 -1.91 -15.07 -8.53
CA ALA A 28 -2.85 -13.99 -8.82
C ALA A 28 -2.59 -13.38 -10.20
N GLY A 29 -3.63 -13.24 -10.99
CA GLY A 29 -3.57 -12.76 -12.36
C GLY A 29 -4.85 -13.00 -13.13
N LYS A 30 -4.86 -12.58 -14.40
CA LYS A 30 -5.93 -12.90 -15.35
C LYS A 30 -5.48 -14.02 -16.26
N TYR A 31 -6.32 -15.02 -16.46
CA TYR A 31 -6.02 -16.21 -17.24
C TYR A 31 -7.11 -16.45 -18.26
N ALA A 32 -6.71 -16.82 -19.47
CA ALA A 32 -7.58 -17.39 -20.46
C ALA A 32 -7.49 -18.93 -20.34
N ILE A 33 -8.61 -19.60 -20.15
CA ILE A 33 -8.73 -21.06 -20.21
C ILE A 33 -9.40 -21.41 -21.52
N LYS A 34 -8.65 -22.02 -22.43
CA LYS A 34 -9.17 -22.59 -23.67
C LYS A 34 -9.55 -24.04 -23.41
N TYR A 35 -10.61 -24.51 -24.02
CA TYR A 35 -11.02 -25.91 -23.93
C TYR A 35 -11.45 -26.46 -25.29
N ASN A 36 -11.29 -27.76 -25.46
CA ASN A 36 -11.78 -28.50 -26.61
C ASN A 36 -12.35 -29.84 -26.12
N ALA A 37 -13.55 -30.19 -26.63
CA ALA A 37 -14.22 -31.45 -26.36
C ALA A 37 -14.92 -31.90 -27.65
N SER A 38 -14.47 -32.99 -28.26
CA SER A 38 -15.09 -33.59 -29.44
C SER A 38 -15.44 -32.57 -30.55
N GLY A 39 -14.47 -31.72 -30.90
CA GLY A 39 -14.67 -30.69 -31.94
C GLY A 39 -15.24 -29.34 -31.42
N ILE A 40 -15.87 -29.33 -30.25
CA ILE A 40 -16.41 -28.12 -29.66
C ILE A 40 -15.28 -27.43 -28.87
N SER A 41 -14.91 -26.19 -29.24
CA SER A 41 -13.90 -25.43 -28.56
C SER A 41 -14.44 -24.12 -28.03
N GLY A 42 -13.83 -23.64 -26.94
CA GLY A 42 -14.20 -22.36 -26.34
C GLY A 42 -13.08 -21.75 -25.51
N LYS A 43 -13.33 -20.52 -25.02
CA LYS A 43 -12.39 -19.76 -24.22
C LYS A 43 -13.12 -18.97 -23.15
N ASN A 44 -12.72 -19.16 -21.90
CA ASN A 44 -13.22 -18.37 -20.77
C ASN A 44 -12.09 -17.61 -20.08
N TYR A 45 -12.43 -16.48 -19.44
CA TYR A 45 -11.46 -15.66 -18.71
C TYR A 45 -11.74 -15.73 -17.21
N TYR A 46 -10.70 -15.98 -16.43
CA TYR A 46 -10.75 -16.07 -14.98
C TYR A 46 -9.75 -15.13 -14.34
N THR A 47 -10.11 -14.58 -13.18
CA THR A 47 -9.21 -13.76 -12.37
C THR A 47 -8.91 -14.47 -11.05
N VAL A 48 -7.65 -14.83 -10.85
CA VAL A 48 -7.16 -15.34 -9.57
C VAL A 48 -6.68 -14.16 -8.75
N LYS A 49 -7.10 -14.10 -7.49
CA LYS A 49 -6.78 -13.01 -6.55
C LYS A 49 -5.76 -13.44 -5.51
N ASN A 50 -4.92 -12.51 -5.04
CA ASN A 50 -4.07 -12.77 -3.89
C ASN A 50 -4.91 -13.00 -2.63
N TYR A 51 -4.42 -13.88 -1.74
CA TYR A 51 -4.97 -13.97 -0.40
C TYR A 51 -4.82 -12.65 0.33
N TYR A 52 -5.87 -12.19 0.99
CA TYR A 52 -5.82 -10.99 1.83
C TYR A 52 -6.57 -11.19 3.16
N LYS A 53 -6.12 -10.45 4.18
CA LYS A 53 -6.80 -10.32 5.47
C LYS A 53 -6.87 -8.84 5.86
N ILE A 54 -8.02 -8.39 6.34
CA ILE A 54 -8.18 -7.02 6.85
C ILE A 54 -8.31 -7.09 8.37
N THR A 55 -7.51 -6.27 9.07
CA THR A 55 -7.62 -6.02 10.50
C THR A 55 -8.01 -4.57 10.71
N ASN A 56 -9.08 -4.31 11.44
CA ASN A 56 -9.51 -2.96 11.78
C ASN A 56 -9.13 -2.63 13.22
N TYR A 57 -8.11 -1.79 13.40
CA TYR A 57 -7.61 -1.41 14.72
C TYR A 57 -8.50 -0.36 15.37
N LYS A 58 -9.12 -0.70 16.50
CA LYS A 58 -10.05 0.14 17.26
C LYS A 58 -9.32 1.21 18.11
N TRP A 59 -8.51 2.05 17.47
CA TRP A 59 -7.69 3.08 18.14
C TRP A 59 -8.44 4.40 18.42
N LYS A 60 -9.77 4.36 18.42
CA LYS A 60 -10.66 5.53 18.54
C LYS A 60 -10.50 6.54 17.40
N SER A 61 -9.85 6.12 16.31
CA SER A 61 -9.50 6.92 15.11
C SER A 61 -10.59 6.94 14.04
N GLY A 62 -11.59 6.07 14.16
CA GLY A 62 -12.58 5.83 13.12
C GLY A 62 -13.43 7.05 12.78
N ALA A 63 -13.68 7.24 11.47
CA ALA A 63 -14.61 8.22 10.91
C ALA A 63 -15.02 7.84 9.49
N ASN A 64 -16.11 8.39 8.98
CA ASN A 64 -16.53 8.22 7.60
C ASN A 64 -15.63 9.06 6.66
N VAL A 65 -14.58 8.45 6.11
CA VAL A 65 -13.64 9.13 5.23
C VAL A 65 -14.28 9.67 3.94
N LEU A 66 -15.48 9.19 3.54
CA LEU A 66 -16.24 9.73 2.41
C LEU A 66 -16.87 11.10 2.68
N LYS A 67 -16.86 11.61 3.93
CA LYS A 67 -17.16 13.03 4.20
C LYS A 67 -16.18 13.96 3.50
N ASN A 68 -14.94 13.51 3.28
CA ASN A 68 -13.98 14.23 2.44
C ASN A 68 -14.38 14.05 0.96
N LYS A 69 -14.86 15.14 0.34
CA LYS A 69 -15.33 15.18 -1.05
C LYS A 69 -14.25 14.68 -2.05
N ARG A 70 -12.97 14.97 -1.78
CA ARG A 70 -11.85 14.53 -2.65
C ARG A 70 -11.60 13.03 -2.56
N ILE A 71 -11.66 12.45 -1.36
CA ILE A 71 -11.62 10.99 -1.20
C ILE A 71 -12.82 10.36 -1.92
N LYS A 72 -14.05 10.83 -1.66
CA LYS A 72 -15.28 10.31 -2.26
C LYS A 72 -15.21 10.25 -3.79
N ALA A 73 -14.74 11.33 -4.43
CA ALA A 73 -14.63 11.43 -5.89
C ALA A 73 -13.53 10.54 -6.50
N ASN A 74 -12.61 9.99 -5.69
CA ASN A 74 -11.44 9.23 -6.16
C ASN A 74 -11.40 7.78 -5.67
N VAL A 75 -12.50 7.25 -5.14
CA VAL A 75 -12.60 5.83 -4.73
C VAL A 75 -12.50 4.94 -5.97
N PRO A 76 -11.52 4.03 -6.04
CA PRO A 76 -11.42 3.08 -7.14
C PRO A 76 -12.63 2.13 -7.18
N LYS A 77 -13.06 1.73 -8.38
CA LYS A 77 -14.08 0.68 -8.56
C LYS A 77 -13.51 -0.68 -8.07
N SER A 78 -13.67 -0.98 -6.78
CA SER A 78 -13.22 -2.22 -6.11
C SER A 78 -14.09 -2.48 -4.88
N ALA A 79 -14.65 -3.68 -4.79
CA ALA A 79 -15.43 -4.13 -3.61
C ALA A 79 -14.52 -4.15 -2.36
N LEU A 80 -13.26 -4.56 -2.52
CA LEU A 80 -12.28 -4.61 -1.45
C LEU A 80 -11.99 -3.21 -0.88
N VAL A 81 -11.79 -2.20 -1.74
CA VAL A 81 -11.57 -0.82 -1.28
C VAL A 81 -12.81 -0.27 -0.57
N ARG A 82 -14.03 -0.55 -1.09
CA ARG A 82 -15.28 -0.17 -0.39
C ARG A 82 -15.40 -0.81 0.99
N LYS A 83 -15.00 -2.09 1.13
CA LYS A 83 -14.95 -2.77 2.45
C LYS A 83 -13.99 -2.07 3.42
N ILE A 84 -12.81 -1.67 2.98
CA ILE A 84 -11.83 -0.94 3.79
C ILE A 84 -12.38 0.43 4.23
N ILE A 85 -13.02 1.17 3.32
CA ILE A 85 -13.66 2.45 3.61
C ILE A 85 -14.78 2.28 4.66
N LYS A 86 -15.60 1.23 4.55
CA LYS A 86 -16.62 0.91 5.55
C LYS A 86 -16.00 0.67 6.93
N LEU A 87 -14.91 -0.07 7.01
CA LEU A 87 -14.19 -0.35 8.26
C LEU A 87 -13.54 0.90 8.85
N ALA A 88 -13.09 1.84 8.03
CA ALA A 88 -12.52 3.12 8.49
C ALA A 88 -13.49 3.94 9.35
N LYS A 89 -14.81 3.73 9.22
CA LYS A 89 -15.82 4.39 10.10
C LYS A 89 -15.60 4.09 11.58
N SER A 90 -15.05 2.93 11.92
CA SER A 90 -14.93 2.45 13.31
C SER A 90 -13.49 2.23 13.79
N GLY A 91 -12.48 2.54 12.97
CA GLY A 91 -11.06 2.33 13.36
C GLY A 91 -10.10 2.64 12.24
N THR A 92 -8.86 2.18 12.39
CA THR A 92 -7.79 2.27 11.37
C THR A 92 -7.65 0.91 10.69
N PRO A 93 -8.11 0.74 9.44
CA PRO A 93 -8.02 -0.52 8.74
C PRO A 93 -6.61 -0.74 8.15
N VAL A 94 -6.10 -1.94 8.31
CA VAL A 94 -4.87 -2.43 7.68
C VAL A 94 -5.22 -3.67 6.88
N ILE A 95 -4.86 -3.69 5.61
CA ILE A 95 -4.98 -4.87 4.77
C ILE A 95 -3.62 -5.53 4.59
N LYS A 96 -3.58 -6.85 4.77
CA LYS A 96 -2.44 -7.72 4.46
C LYS A 96 -2.74 -8.46 3.17
N PHE A 97 -1.86 -8.36 2.20
CA PHE A 97 -1.80 -9.28 1.06
C PHE A 97 -0.66 -10.27 1.26
N LYS A 98 -0.89 -11.54 0.94
CA LYS A 98 0.12 -12.59 0.99
C LYS A 98 0.13 -13.32 -0.34
N GLY A 99 1.28 -13.31 -1.00
CA GLY A 99 1.58 -14.13 -2.18
C GLY A 99 2.58 -15.23 -1.85
N GLY A 100 3.53 -15.49 -2.75
CA GLY A 100 4.58 -16.47 -2.54
C GLY A 100 5.55 -16.09 -1.40
N LYS A 101 6.56 -16.95 -1.15
CA LYS A 101 7.65 -16.66 -0.19
C LYS A 101 8.41 -15.39 -0.61
N GLY A 102 8.70 -14.50 0.31
CA GLY A 102 9.42 -13.24 0.03
C GLY A 102 9.42 -12.27 1.19
N LYS A 103 9.80 -11.04 0.90
CA LYS A 103 9.94 -9.95 1.87
C LYS A 103 8.58 -9.44 2.39
N VAL A 104 8.62 -8.78 3.53
CA VAL A 104 7.48 -8.14 4.18
C VAL A 104 7.65 -6.62 4.12
N VAL A 105 6.71 -5.93 3.48
CA VAL A 105 6.73 -4.46 3.37
C VAL A 105 5.47 -3.88 3.95
N PHE A 106 5.61 -2.79 4.72
CA PHE A 106 4.49 -2.03 5.24
C PHE A 106 4.42 -0.65 4.59
N ILE A 107 3.24 -0.23 4.17
CA ILE A 107 2.96 1.05 3.52
C ILE A 107 1.89 1.79 4.30
N THR A 108 2.16 3.04 4.68
CA THR A 108 1.17 3.93 5.30
C THR A 108 0.87 5.14 4.43
N ALA A 109 -0.36 5.62 4.52
CA ALA A 109 -0.80 6.91 4.02
C ALA A 109 -1.81 7.52 5.00
N GLY A 110 -1.99 8.84 4.92
CA GLY A 110 -2.97 9.54 5.74
C GLY A 110 -2.59 9.66 7.22
N CYS A 111 -1.28 9.70 7.53
CA CYS A 111 -0.78 10.20 8.80
C CYS A 111 -1.29 11.63 9.02
N HIS A 112 -1.18 12.47 8.01
CA HIS A 112 -1.88 13.75 7.94
C HIS A 112 -3.16 13.57 7.11
N GLY A 113 -4.31 13.87 7.70
CA GLY A 113 -5.60 13.58 7.09
C GLY A 113 -5.92 14.38 5.82
N ASN A 114 -5.33 15.56 5.67
CA ASN A 114 -5.51 16.45 4.51
C ASN A 114 -4.49 16.23 3.38
N GLU A 115 -3.61 15.23 3.48
CA GLU A 115 -2.68 14.83 2.43
C GLU A 115 -3.33 13.76 1.54
N ILE A 116 -4.25 14.19 0.70
CA ILE A 116 -5.18 13.33 -0.04
C ILE A 116 -4.51 12.44 -1.11
N PRO A 117 -3.51 12.92 -1.89
CA PRO A 117 -2.94 12.11 -2.98
C PRO A 117 -2.41 10.75 -2.55
N SER A 118 -1.67 10.68 -1.43
CA SER A 118 -1.10 9.44 -0.92
C SER A 118 -2.18 8.43 -0.48
N GLN A 119 -3.28 8.90 0.09
CA GLN A 119 -4.40 8.07 0.51
C GLN A 119 -5.13 7.46 -0.70
N VAL A 120 -5.36 8.26 -1.75
CA VAL A 120 -5.94 7.78 -3.01
C VAL A 120 -4.99 6.80 -3.70
N ALA A 121 -3.68 7.07 -3.69
CA ALA A 121 -2.66 6.16 -4.23
C ALA A 121 -2.67 4.82 -3.50
N ALA A 122 -2.77 4.83 -2.16
CA ALA A 122 -2.86 3.61 -1.36
C ALA A 122 -4.13 2.79 -1.67
N MET A 123 -5.28 3.45 -1.88
CA MET A 123 -6.50 2.76 -2.35
C MET A 123 -6.30 2.12 -3.73
N ARG A 124 -5.63 2.82 -4.66
CA ARG A 124 -5.30 2.27 -5.99
C ARG A 124 -4.30 1.13 -5.91
N LEU A 125 -3.33 1.19 -5.00
CA LEU A 125 -2.40 0.09 -4.73
C LEU A 125 -3.15 -1.14 -4.22
N ILE A 126 -4.10 -0.99 -3.30
CA ILE A 126 -4.93 -2.09 -2.80
C ILE A 126 -5.68 -2.77 -3.94
N LYS A 127 -6.33 -1.98 -4.82
CA LYS A 127 -7.00 -2.53 -6.02
C LYS A 127 -6.01 -3.28 -6.92
N TYR A 128 -4.80 -2.75 -7.11
CA TYR A 128 -3.77 -3.38 -7.92
C TYR A 128 -3.31 -4.71 -7.31
N LEU A 129 -2.97 -4.72 -6.02
CA LEU A 129 -2.47 -5.91 -5.32
C LEU A 129 -3.51 -7.03 -5.22
N GLU A 130 -4.80 -6.73 -5.35
CA GLU A 130 -5.86 -7.75 -5.35
C GLU A 130 -5.67 -8.78 -6.47
N THR A 131 -5.21 -8.34 -7.67
CA THR A 131 -5.21 -9.15 -8.89
C THR A 131 -3.85 -9.33 -9.55
N HIS A 132 -2.78 -8.74 -9.00
CA HIS A 132 -1.42 -8.88 -9.54
C HIS A 132 -0.58 -9.73 -8.60
N TYR A 133 0.11 -10.72 -9.17
CA TYR A 133 0.98 -11.60 -8.38
C TYR A 133 2.03 -10.82 -7.60
N ILE A 134 2.26 -11.25 -6.35
CA ILE A 134 3.31 -10.72 -5.49
C ILE A 134 4.13 -11.86 -4.88
N LYS A 135 5.42 -11.61 -4.65
CA LYS A 135 6.28 -12.45 -3.83
C LYS A 135 6.40 -11.84 -2.43
N GLY A 136 5.96 -12.56 -1.39
CA GLY A 136 6.03 -12.06 -0.02
C GLY A 136 4.73 -11.48 0.51
N THR A 137 4.85 -10.49 1.39
CA THR A 137 3.70 -9.92 2.11
C THR A 137 3.72 -8.39 2.02
N VAL A 138 2.57 -7.79 1.73
CA VAL A 138 2.38 -6.35 1.73
C VAL A 138 1.27 -5.97 2.71
N TYR A 139 1.60 -5.10 3.66
CA TYR A 139 0.61 -4.44 4.52
C TYR A 139 0.36 -3.03 3.98
N VAL A 140 -0.91 -2.64 3.84
CA VAL A 140 -1.29 -1.29 3.44
C VAL A 140 -2.27 -0.71 4.46
N MET A 141 -1.93 0.47 4.98
CA MET A 141 -2.78 1.29 5.85
C MET A 141 -3.13 2.58 5.10
N PRO A 142 -4.25 2.63 4.36
CA PRO A 142 -4.55 3.76 3.46
C PRO A 142 -5.03 5.01 4.20
N PHE A 143 -5.53 4.86 5.42
CA PHE A 143 -6.08 5.92 6.27
C PHE A 143 -5.57 5.72 7.70
N MET A 144 -4.36 6.21 8.00
CA MET A 144 -3.82 6.11 9.36
C MET A 144 -4.63 6.94 10.34
N ASN A 145 -5.10 8.12 9.90
CA ASN A 145 -5.95 9.04 10.64
C ASN A 145 -7.32 9.26 9.93
N PRO A 146 -8.27 8.30 10.02
CA PRO A 146 -9.57 8.45 9.36
C PRO A 146 -10.34 9.68 9.81
N LYS A 147 -10.23 10.14 11.08
CA LYS A 147 -10.85 11.37 11.56
C LYS A 147 -10.31 12.60 10.86
N GLY A 148 -8.99 12.74 10.79
CA GLY A 148 -8.35 13.83 10.06
C GLY A 148 -8.69 13.79 8.57
N THR A 149 -8.73 12.60 7.95
CA THR A 149 -9.15 12.43 6.56
C THR A 149 -10.57 12.90 6.32
N ALA A 150 -11.52 12.48 7.18
CA ALA A 150 -12.92 12.85 7.07
C ALA A 150 -13.15 14.36 7.23
N ALA A 151 -12.44 14.99 8.15
CA ALA A 151 -12.49 16.42 8.44
C ALA A 151 -11.61 17.27 7.50
N ASN A 152 -10.78 16.62 6.66
CA ASN A 152 -9.79 17.28 5.79
C ASN A 152 -8.79 18.15 6.57
N VAL A 153 -8.34 17.67 7.73
CA VAL A 153 -7.38 18.35 8.60
C VAL A 153 -6.10 17.53 8.75
N ARG A 154 -5.01 18.22 9.09
CA ARG A 154 -3.68 17.60 9.22
C ARG A 154 -3.60 16.65 10.42
N ASP A 155 -4.02 17.13 11.57
CA ASP A 155 -3.76 16.52 12.85
C ASP A 155 -4.89 15.59 13.32
N TYR A 156 -4.60 14.81 14.36
CA TYR A 156 -5.57 13.98 15.06
C TYR A 156 -5.89 14.61 16.42
N LYS A 157 -7.08 15.21 16.57
CA LYS A 157 -7.48 15.86 17.82
C LYS A 157 -6.41 16.85 18.36
N GLY A 158 -5.87 17.70 17.49
CA GLY A 158 -4.78 18.61 17.84
C GLY A 158 -3.38 17.98 17.97
N VAL A 159 -3.26 16.65 17.84
CA VAL A 159 -1.97 15.95 17.92
C VAL A 159 -1.35 15.77 16.54
N HIS A 160 -0.18 16.35 16.35
CA HIS A 160 0.62 16.17 15.14
C HIS A 160 1.28 14.76 15.12
N LEU A 161 0.59 13.79 14.51
CA LEU A 161 0.99 12.37 14.58
C LEU A 161 2.41 12.10 14.11
N ASN A 162 2.88 12.79 13.06
CA ASN A 162 4.23 12.64 12.53
C ASN A 162 5.34 13.35 13.35
N LYS A 163 5.04 13.71 14.59
CA LYS A 163 6.00 14.16 15.60
C LYS A 163 5.85 13.39 16.91
N LYS A 164 5.04 12.35 16.92
CA LYS A 164 4.64 11.64 18.15
C LYS A 164 4.73 10.11 18.01
N ALA A 165 5.48 9.59 17.01
CA ALA A 165 5.63 8.14 16.84
C ALA A 165 6.49 7.50 17.95
N ASN A 166 7.24 8.28 18.71
CA ASN A 166 7.96 7.90 19.94
C ASN A 166 7.09 8.00 21.22
N LYS A 167 5.90 8.61 21.17
CA LYS A 167 5.04 8.82 22.36
C LYS A 167 4.01 7.71 22.50
N LYS A 168 4.13 6.92 23.58
CA LYS A 168 3.20 5.83 23.92
C LYS A 168 1.73 6.30 23.85
N GLY A 169 0.85 5.43 23.36
CA GLY A 169 -0.59 5.69 23.25
C GLY A 169 -1.03 6.33 21.94
N THR A 170 -0.17 7.04 21.21
CA THR A 170 -0.51 7.68 19.94
C THR A 170 -0.73 6.64 18.82
N ILE A 171 -1.49 7.02 17.77
CA ILE A 171 -1.72 6.15 16.59
C ILE A 171 -0.39 5.84 15.89
N SER A 172 0.49 6.85 15.76
CA SER A 172 1.81 6.69 15.14
C SER A 172 2.69 5.73 15.92
N TYR A 173 2.75 5.83 17.27
CA TYR A 173 3.48 4.86 18.10
C TYR A 173 2.94 3.43 17.94
N LYS A 174 1.61 3.27 17.94
CA LYS A 174 0.96 1.97 17.72
C LYS A 174 1.30 1.42 16.34
N THR A 175 1.41 2.27 15.32
CA THR A 175 1.81 1.88 13.96
C THR A 175 3.25 1.38 13.93
N VAL A 176 4.21 2.07 14.58
CA VAL A 176 5.60 1.61 14.71
C VAL A 176 5.66 0.23 15.39
N LYS A 177 4.87 0.02 16.44
CA LYS A 177 4.77 -1.31 17.11
C LYS A 177 4.25 -2.39 16.18
N LEU A 178 3.27 -2.10 15.32
CA LEU A 178 2.77 -3.07 14.33
C LEU A 178 3.84 -3.43 13.30
N ILE A 179 4.55 -2.44 12.78
CA ILE A 179 5.61 -2.66 11.79
C ILE A 179 6.69 -3.57 12.37
N LYS A 180 7.11 -3.33 13.62
CA LYS A 180 8.05 -4.20 14.35
C LYS A 180 7.47 -5.60 14.57
N LYS A 181 6.21 -5.70 15.08
CA LYS A 181 5.52 -6.97 15.32
C LYS A 181 5.44 -7.83 14.06
N PHE A 182 5.20 -7.24 12.90
CA PHE A 182 5.09 -7.95 11.64
C PHE A 182 6.45 -8.29 11.02
N LYS A 183 7.56 -7.97 11.70
CA LYS A 183 8.94 -8.22 11.24
C LYS A 183 9.15 -7.74 9.81
N CYS A 184 8.77 -6.49 9.55
CA CYS A 184 8.87 -5.90 8.21
C CYS A 184 10.33 -5.74 7.77
N ASP A 185 10.61 -6.06 6.51
CA ASP A 185 11.92 -5.86 5.87
C ASP A 185 12.12 -4.43 5.36
N ALA A 186 11.02 -3.70 5.13
CA ALA A 186 11.03 -2.30 4.77
C ALA A 186 9.69 -1.61 5.09
N TYR A 187 9.76 -0.30 5.25
CA TYR A 187 8.60 0.56 5.51
C TYR A 187 8.61 1.77 4.58
N GLY A 188 7.43 2.18 4.11
CA GLY A 188 7.22 3.43 3.38
C GLY A 188 6.09 4.26 3.98
N ASP A 189 6.38 5.51 4.33
CA ASP A 189 5.39 6.51 4.75
C ASP A 189 5.13 7.48 3.59
N PHE A 190 3.87 7.59 3.19
CA PHE A 190 3.50 8.34 1.99
C PHE A 190 2.68 9.58 2.34
N HIS A 191 3.20 10.72 1.93
CA HIS A 191 2.74 12.05 2.26
C HIS A 191 2.45 12.91 1.02
N ALA A 192 1.93 14.10 1.25
CA ALA A 192 1.88 15.18 0.26
C ALA A 192 2.27 16.50 0.90
N THR A 193 3.25 17.17 0.29
CA THR A 193 3.70 18.49 0.70
C THR A 193 2.99 19.59 -0.09
N ARG A 194 2.64 20.69 0.57
CA ARG A 194 2.09 21.85 -0.13
C ARG A 194 3.18 22.61 -0.90
N PRO A 195 2.84 23.31 -2.02
CA PRO A 195 3.75 24.30 -2.62
C PRO A 195 4.25 25.29 -1.57
N GLY A 196 5.53 25.64 -1.61
CA GLY A 196 6.17 26.51 -0.62
C GLY A 196 6.35 25.89 0.78
N GLY A 197 5.92 24.64 0.99
CA GLY A 197 6.12 23.92 2.25
C GLY A 197 7.50 23.27 2.36
N LYS A 198 7.70 22.52 3.43
CA LYS A 198 8.89 21.69 3.64
C LYS A 198 8.50 20.22 3.44
N PRO A 199 8.95 19.54 2.33
CA PRO A 199 9.97 19.95 1.35
C PRO A 199 9.45 20.82 0.17
N GLY A 200 8.15 21.02 -0.03
CA GLY A 200 7.58 21.84 -1.10
C GLY A 200 7.80 21.34 -2.52
N LYS A 201 8.24 20.09 -2.67
CA LYS A 201 8.54 19.42 -3.95
C LYS A 201 8.40 17.92 -3.82
N ASP A 202 8.29 17.22 -4.94
CA ASP A 202 8.36 15.76 -4.95
C ASP A 202 9.73 15.30 -4.46
N LEU A 203 9.75 14.47 -3.41
CA LEU A 203 10.99 14.11 -2.73
C LEU A 203 10.87 12.75 -2.02
N VAL A 204 11.98 12.03 -1.90
CA VAL A 204 12.09 10.86 -1.04
C VAL A 204 13.14 11.11 0.04
N PHE A 205 12.75 10.94 1.30
CA PHE A 205 13.66 10.98 2.43
C PHE A 205 14.13 9.58 2.82
N GLY A 206 15.36 9.49 3.31
CA GLY A 206 15.93 8.32 3.93
C GLY A 206 17.10 8.70 4.81
N SER A 207 17.68 7.72 5.51
CA SER A 207 18.77 7.94 6.47
C SER A 207 19.90 6.93 6.29
N TYR A 208 21.16 7.32 6.55
CA TYR A 208 22.26 6.36 6.54
C TYR A 208 22.32 5.49 7.79
N LYS A 209 22.04 6.07 8.96
CA LYS A 209 22.06 5.36 10.26
C LYS A 209 20.68 5.37 10.90
N PRO A 210 20.29 4.31 11.61
CA PRO A 210 21.04 3.07 11.83
C PRO A 210 21.04 2.10 10.64
N THR A 211 20.14 2.28 9.63
CA THR A 211 20.03 1.36 8.50
C THR A 211 20.45 2.01 7.18
N LYS A 212 21.68 1.77 6.71
CA LYS A 212 22.16 2.26 5.39
C LYS A 212 21.20 1.90 4.24
N LYS A 213 20.46 0.81 4.37
CA LYS A 213 19.48 0.36 3.38
C LYS A 213 18.34 1.36 3.18
N SER A 214 17.96 2.17 4.19
CA SER A 214 16.99 3.26 4.01
C SER A 214 17.46 4.25 2.92
N ALA A 215 18.71 4.70 2.99
CA ALA A 215 19.29 5.59 1.97
C ALA A 215 19.28 4.94 0.56
N THR A 216 19.60 3.65 0.47
CA THR A 216 19.58 2.91 -0.80
C THR A 216 18.18 2.82 -1.39
N ILE A 217 17.17 2.52 -0.56
CA ILE A 217 15.76 2.49 -0.97
C ILE A 217 15.30 3.86 -1.46
N ALA A 218 15.63 4.92 -0.71
CA ALA A 218 15.24 6.28 -1.07
C ALA A 218 15.82 6.70 -2.43
N LYS A 219 17.10 6.44 -2.68
CA LYS A 219 17.77 6.70 -3.97
C LYS A 219 17.13 5.90 -5.11
N TYR A 220 16.83 4.61 -4.87
CA TYR A 220 16.19 3.75 -5.86
C TYR A 220 14.79 4.25 -6.24
N ILE A 221 13.96 4.61 -5.25
CA ILE A 221 12.63 5.17 -5.51
C ILE A 221 12.75 6.49 -6.27
N ALA A 222 13.63 7.39 -5.83
CA ALA A 222 13.81 8.70 -6.45
C ALA A 222 14.22 8.60 -7.92
N LYS A 223 15.18 7.72 -8.24
CA LYS A 223 15.63 7.45 -9.62
C LYS A 223 14.45 6.98 -10.49
N ASN A 224 13.69 5.98 -10.04
CA ASN A 224 12.64 5.36 -10.83
C ASN A 224 11.36 6.22 -10.92
N ALA A 225 11.08 7.06 -9.93
CA ALA A 225 9.96 8.01 -9.96
C ALA A 225 10.33 9.37 -10.55
N LYS A 226 11.60 9.57 -10.95
CA LYS A 226 12.15 10.85 -11.49
C LYS A 226 11.87 12.02 -10.53
N VAL A 227 12.20 11.84 -9.25
CA VAL A 227 12.08 12.86 -8.20
C VAL A 227 13.40 13.06 -7.47
N LYS A 228 13.52 14.10 -6.66
CA LYS A 228 14.68 14.33 -5.82
C LYS A 228 14.69 13.39 -4.61
N TYR A 229 15.85 13.27 -3.95
CA TYR A 229 15.97 12.61 -2.65
C TYR A 229 16.76 13.49 -1.69
N LYS A 230 16.57 13.27 -0.40
CA LYS A 230 17.39 13.83 0.67
C LYS A 230 17.73 12.71 1.67
N ILE A 231 19.01 12.51 1.94
CA ILE A 231 19.46 11.49 2.86
C ILE A 231 20.06 12.18 4.08
N TYR A 232 19.54 11.84 5.25
CA TYR A 232 20.06 12.31 6.52
C TYR A 232 21.18 11.40 7.02
N LYS A 233 22.12 11.97 7.80
CA LYS A 233 23.20 11.21 8.42
C LYS A 233 22.66 10.14 9.38
N ARG A 234 21.63 10.50 10.15
CA ARG A 234 20.99 9.61 11.14
C ARG A 234 19.49 9.91 11.27
N ALA A 235 18.69 8.87 11.38
CA ALA A 235 17.27 8.98 11.68
C ALA A 235 17.02 9.56 13.09
N GLY A 236 15.93 10.31 13.26
CA GLY A 236 15.49 10.88 14.53
C GLY A 236 16.21 12.16 14.95
N VAL A 237 17.13 12.68 14.15
CA VAL A 237 17.83 13.95 14.45
C VAL A 237 17.04 15.14 13.88
N GLU A 238 16.76 15.15 12.59
CA GLU A 238 16.05 16.26 11.93
C GLU A 238 14.55 16.27 12.22
N TYR A 239 13.93 15.08 12.31
CA TYR A 239 12.50 14.92 12.53
C TYR A 239 12.21 13.94 13.68
N PRO A 240 12.59 14.28 14.92
CA PRO A 240 12.37 13.40 16.06
C PRO A 240 10.87 13.09 16.22
N GLY A 241 10.55 11.81 16.35
CA GLY A 241 9.18 11.32 16.45
C GLY A 241 8.42 11.22 15.13
N ALA A 242 9.08 11.43 13.98
CA ALA A 242 8.50 11.07 12.68
C ALA A 242 8.41 9.54 12.53
N LEU A 243 7.39 9.07 11.81
CA LEU A 243 7.15 7.62 11.64
C LEU A 243 8.33 6.91 10.98
N GLU A 244 8.83 7.46 9.88
CA GLU A 244 9.97 6.90 9.16
C GLU A 244 11.20 6.81 10.07
N ASP A 245 11.52 7.87 10.80
CA ASP A 245 12.64 7.93 11.72
C ASP A 245 12.52 6.90 12.85
N GLU A 246 11.36 6.82 13.49
CA GLU A 246 11.12 5.87 14.58
C GLU A 246 11.18 4.41 14.11
N VAL A 247 10.77 4.11 12.89
CA VAL A 247 10.89 2.78 12.30
C VAL A 247 12.35 2.46 11.97
N ASN A 248 13.09 3.41 11.40
CA ASN A 248 14.53 3.28 11.16
C ASN A 248 15.29 3.03 12.46
N LEU A 249 14.98 3.75 13.53
CA LEU A 249 15.58 3.56 14.87
C LEU A 249 15.30 2.17 15.47
N LYS A 250 14.30 1.43 14.96
CA LYS A 250 14.07 0.01 15.31
C LYS A 250 14.81 -0.96 14.40
N GLY A 251 15.75 -0.49 13.57
CA GLY A 251 16.53 -1.33 12.67
C GLY A 251 15.80 -1.76 11.39
N ILE A 252 14.64 -1.19 11.09
CA ILE A 252 13.87 -1.49 9.89
C ILE A 252 14.08 -0.38 8.87
N PRO A 253 14.62 -0.67 7.67
CA PRO A 253 14.80 0.32 6.62
C PRO A 253 13.48 1.02 6.28
N ALA A 254 13.44 2.35 6.42
CA ALA A 254 12.24 3.14 6.24
C ALA A 254 12.51 4.38 5.38
N VAL A 255 11.51 4.82 4.62
CA VAL A 255 11.57 6.01 3.78
C VAL A 255 10.28 6.81 3.88
N THR A 256 10.37 8.15 3.78
CA THR A 256 9.22 9.02 3.56
C THR A 256 9.19 9.48 2.10
N CYS A 257 8.04 9.32 1.45
CA CYS A 257 7.81 9.73 0.07
C CYS A 257 6.82 10.89 0.02
N GLU A 258 7.23 12.01 -0.51
CA GLU A 258 6.44 13.24 -0.64
C GLU A 258 6.07 13.52 -2.10
N VAL A 259 4.81 13.84 -2.36
CA VAL A 259 4.37 14.40 -3.64
C VAL A 259 3.82 15.79 -3.45
N ILE A 260 4.11 16.70 -4.40
CA ILE A 260 3.62 18.07 -4.30
C ILE A 260 2.13 18.15 -4.61
N SER A 261 1.36 18.62 -3.64
CA SER A 261 -0.08 18.91 -3.77
C SER A 261 -0.53 19.86 -2.66
N PRO A 262 -1.35 20.87 -2.92
CA PRO A 262 -1.95 21.67 -1.86
C PRO A 262 -2.70 20.76 -0.87
N HIS A 263 -2.58 21.03 0.42
CA HIS A 263 -3.30 20.25 1.43
C HIS A 263 -4.81 20.31 1.20
N GLY A 264 -5.50 19.22 1.41
CA GLY A 264 -6.93 19.08 1.14
C GLY A 264 -7.33 19.01 -0.33
N LYS A 265 -6.36 19.06 -1.26
CA LYS A 265 -6.57 19.01 -2.71
C LYS A 265 -5.78 17.88 -3.36
N ILE A 266 -5.98 17.68 -4.64
CA ILE A 266 -5.21 16.75 -5.49
C ILE A 266 -4.68 17.54 -6.67
N LYS A 267 -3.35 17.73 -6.75
CA LYS A 267 -2.68 18.25 -7.93
C LYS A 267 -2.64 17.17 -9.01
N LYS A 268 -2.86 17.55 -10.28
CA LYS A 268 -2.72 16.63 -11.42
C LYS A 268 -1.38 15.88 -11.37
N GLY A 269 -1.41 14.55 -11.54
CA GLY A 269 -0.20 13.71 -11.48
C GLY A 269 0.24 13.26 -10.09
N SER A 270 -0.15 13.94 -8.99
CA SER A 270 0.32 13.62 -7.63
C SER A 270 -0.06 12.21 -7.17
N VAL A 271 -1.28 11.75 -7.46
CA VAL A 271 -1.76 10.40 -7.12
C VAL A 271 -0.98 9.32 -7.88
N SER A 272 -0.79 9.49 -9.20
CA SER A 272 -0.04 8.52 -10.01
C SER A 272 1.43 8.46 -9.62
N LYS A 273 2.03 9.59 -9.26
CA LYS A 273 3.40 9.65 -8.77
C LYS A 273 3.56 8.96 -7.39
N SER A 274 2.66 9.22 -6.45
CA SER A 274 2.66 8.53 -5.16
C SER A 274 2.48 7.00 -5.33
N LEU A 275 1.57 6.57 -6.22
CA LEU A 275 1.38 5.15 -6.56
C LEU A 275 2.63 4.54 -7.20
N LEU A 276 3.32 5.29 -8.08
CA LEU A 276 4.58 4.85 -8.69
C LEU A 276 5.65 4.63 -7.62
N MET A 277 5.81 5.57 -6.67
CA MET A 277 6.76 5.42 -5.56
C MET A 277 6.42 4.21 -4.68
N MET A 278 5.13 3.95 -4.36
CA MET A 278 4.70 2.77 -3.62
C MET A 278 5.08 1.47 -4.36
N LYS A 279 4.78 1.38 -5.66
CA LYS A 279 5.15 0.22 -6.47
C LYS A 279 6.67 0.06 -6.59
N THR A 280 7.41 1.14 -6.67
CA THR A 280 8.89 1.12 -6.73
C THR A 280 9.50 0.61 -5.42
N LEU A 281 8.93 0.97 -4.26
CA LEU A 281 9.31 0.37 -2.98
C LEU A 281 9.11 -1.15 -2.99
N LEU A 282 7.98 -1.62 -3.53
CA LEU A 282 7.70 -3.05 -3.65
C LEU A 282 8.64 -3.75 -4.64
N LYS A 283 8.97 -3.12 -5.77
CA LYS A 283 9.95 -3.64 -6.75
C LYS A 283 11.35 -3.75 -6.16
N TYR A 284 11.81 -2.72 -5.42
CA TYR A 284 13.10 -2.80 -4.72
C TYR A 284 13.19 -4.01 -3.79
N ASN A 285 12.11 -4.34 -3.12
CA ASN A 285 12.02 -5.47 -2.21
C ASN A 285 11.67 -6.80 -2.93
N LYS A 286 11.68 -6.84 -4.28
CA LYS A 286 11.39 -8.01 -5.10
C LYS A 286 10.01 -8.63 -4.81
N ILE A 287 9.03 -7.77 -4.47
CA ILE A 287 7.65 -8.17 -4.25
C ILE A 287 6.84 -8.11 -5.56
N LEU A 288 7.12 -7.09 -6.38
CA LEU A 288 6.57 -6.91 -7.75
C LEU A 288 7.62 -7.20 -8.79
#